data_7aefa0fe1b0e14eab0568fd37c73547e
#
_entry.id   7aefa0fe1b0e14eab0568fd37c73547e
#
_cell.length_a   1.000
_cell.length_b   1.000
_cell.length_c   1.000
_cell.angle_alpha   90.00
_cell.angle_beta   90.00
_cell.angle_gamma   90.00
#
_symmetry.space_group_name_H-M   'P 1'
#
loop_
_entity.id
_entity.type
_entity.pdbx_description
1 polymer ?
#
loop_
_entity_poly.entity_id
_entity_poly.type
_entity_poly.pdbx_seq_one_letter_code
_entity_poly.pdbx_strand_id
1 'polypeptide(L)'
;KGIINYSVIGLIQLKLGDPKVDELPVEKVQAMYHEYVNFAKTTMLDKNHDYGEAWRDMSQESYADLILMKLMRTRQILTNDGKTLISEGIDANFVDILNYAVFALIQIGEGKH
;
A
#
# COMPACT_ATOMS: atom_id res chain seq x y z
N LYS A 1 10.67 0.08 4.89
CA LYS A 1 10.84 -0.92 3.80
C LYS A 1 9.94 -2.14 4.00
N GLY A 2 9.88 -2.66 5.22
CA GLY A 2 9.03 -3.80 5.51
C GLY A 2 7.57 -3.53 5.21
N ILE A 3 7.05 -2.35 5.56
CA ILE A 3 5.66 -1.98 5.31
C ILE A 3 5.36 -2.00 3.81
N ILE A 4 6.26 -1.48 2.99
CA ILE A 4 6.11 -1.47 1.54
C ILE A 4 6.00 -2.90 1.02
N ASN A 5 6.93 -3.76 1.42
CA ASN A 5 6.95 -5.13 0.95
C ASN A 5 5.71 -5.90 1.38
N TYR A 6 5.29 -5.77 2.64
CA TYR A 6 4.11 -6.45 3.12
C TYR A 6 2.82 -5.94 2.46
N SER A 7 2.77 -4.65 2.15
CA SER A 7 1.61 -4.09 1.44
C SER A 7 1.49 -4.67 0.03
N VAL A 8 2.60 -4.79 -0.69
CA VAL A 8 2.61 -5.38 -2.02
C VAL A 8 2.23 -6.86 -1.96
N ILE A 9 2.79 -7.60 -0.99
CA ILE A 9 2.46 -9.02 -0.79
C ILE A 9 0.96 -9.16 -0.49
N GLY A 10 0.41 -8.27 0.34
CA GLY A 10 -1.01 -8.26 0.63
C GLY A 10 -1.87 -8.07 -0.61
N LEU A 11 -1.48 -7.15 -1.49
CA LEU A 11 -2.17 -6.92 -2.76
C LEU A 11 -2.12 -8.15 -3.66
N ILE A 12 -0.97 -8.79 -3.75
CA ILE A 12 -0.81 -10.01 -4.54
C ILE A 12 -1.72 -11.11 -3.99
N GLN A 13 -1.74 -11.29 -2.68
CA GLN A 13 -2.55 -12.32 -2.04
C GLN A 13 -4.04 -12.07 -2.25
N LEU A 14 -4.48 -10.83 -2.21
CA LEU A 14 -5.88 -10.49 -2.50
C LEU A 14 -6.28 -10.90 -3.92
N LYS A 15 -5.39 -10.68 -4.88
CA LYS A 15 -5.66 -11.06 -6.25
C LYS A 15 -5.70 -12.57 -6.44
N LEU A 16 -4.80 -13.30 -5.77
CA LEU A 16 -4.71 -14.74 -5.92
C LEU A 16 -5.86 -15.50 -5.26
N GLY A 17 -6.28 -15.06 -4.07
CA GLY A 17 -7.17 -15.85 -3.24
C GLY A 17 -6.45 -17.11 -2.77
N ASP A 18 -6.55 -18.17 -3.53
CA ASP A 18 -5.77 -19.40 -3.44
C ASP A 18 -5.10 -19.63 -4.80
N PRO A 19 -3.86 -20.13 -4.84
CA PRO A 19 -2.95 -20.48 -3.74
C PRO A 19 -2.31 -19.28 -3.06
N LYS A 20 -1.58 -19.54 -1.98
CA LYS A 20 -0.87 -18.48 -1.26
C LYS A 20 0.37 -18.04 -2.03
N VAL A 21 0.80 -16.80 -1.75
CA VAL A 21 1.95 -16.21 -2.44
C VAL A 21 3.20 -17.07 -2.32
N ASP A 22 3.45 -17.63 -1.14
CA ASP A 22 4.65 -18.45 -0.90
C ASP A 22 4.64 -19.79 -1.65
N GLU A 23 3.53 -20.17 -2.24
CA GLU A 23 3.42 -21.39 -3.05
C GLU A 23 3.73 -21.17 -4.53
N LEU A 24 3.99 -19.92 -4.94
CA LEU A 24 4.22 -19.57 -6.32
C LEU A 24 5.71 -19.56 -6.69
N PRO A 25 6.05 -19.80 -7.97
CA PRO A 25 7.41 -19.58 -8.44
C PRO A 25 7.88 -18.14 -8.20
N VAL A 26 9.15 -17.98 -7.87
CA VAL A 26 9.74 -16.67 -7.57
C VAL A 26 9.54 -15.70 -8.73
N GLU A 27 9.73 -16.16 -9.96
CA GLU A 27 9.60 -15.30 -11.14
C GLU A 27 8.19 -14.72 -11.26
N LYS A 28 7.19 -15.53 -10.96
CA LYS A 28 5.80 -15.08 -11.02
C LYS A 28 5.50 -14.05 -9.91
N VAL A 29 6.01 -14.30 -8.72
CA VAL A 29 5.84 -13.35 -7.60
C VAL A 29 6.52 -12.04 -7.92
N GLN A 30 7.73 -12.07 -8.46
CA GLN A 30 8.45 -10.86 -8.85
C GLN A 30 7.70 -10.06 -9.91
N ALA A 31 7.13 -10.73 -10.90
CA ALA A 31 6.34 -10.05 -11.93
C ALA A 31 5.12 -9.36 -11.32
N MET A 32 4.41 -10.05 -10.45
CA MET A 32 3.25 -9.47 -9.74
C MET A 32 3.66 -8.32 -8.83
N TYR A 33 4.79 -8.45 -8.15
CA TYR A 33 5.32 -7.41 -7.29
C TYR A 33 5.53 -6.12 -8.09
N HIS A 34 6.21 -6.21 -9.22
CA HIS A 34 6.46 -5.04 -10.06
C HIS A 34 5.17 -4.44 -10.62
N GLU A 35 4.22 -5.28 -10.98
CA GLU A 35 2.91 -4.82 -11.44
C GLU A 35 2.22 -3.95 -10.40
N TYR A 36 2.19 -4.39 -9.14
CA TYR A 36 1.53 -3.63 -8.08
C TYR A 36 2.30 -2.39 -7.66
N VAL A 37 3.63 -2.44 -7.67
CA VAL A 37 4.44 -1.25 -7.42
C VAL A 37 4.15 -0.19 -8.49
N ASN A 38 4.09 -0.59 -9.76
CA ASN A 38 3.76 0.33 -10.84
C ASN A 38 2.34 0.86 -10.73
N PHE A 39 1.39 0.04 -10.35
CA PHE A 39 0.01 0.47 -10.12
C PHE A 39 -0.06 1.53 -9.02
N ALA A 40 0.61 1.28 -7.89
CA ALA A 40 0.64 2.23 -6.78
C ALA A 40 1.31 3.55 -7.19
N LYS A 41 2.39 3.46 -7.95
CA LYS A 41 3.09 4.64 -8.46
C LYS A 41 2.18 5.46 -9.38
N THR A 42 1.47 4.82 -10.27
CA THR A 42 0.55 5.50 -11.19
C THR A 42 -0.55 6.20 -10.41
N THR A 43 -1.12 5.53 -9.41
CA THR A 43 -2.14 6.12 -8.55
C THR A 43 -1.61 7.36 -7.83
N MET A 44 -0.40 7.27 -7.30
CA MET A 44 0.23 8.37 -6.60
C MET A 44 0.48 9.57 -7.52
N LEU A 45 0.96 9.31 -8.74
CA LEU A 45 1.23 10.37 -9.71
C LEU A 45 -0.06 11.09 -10.11
N ASP A 46 -1.14 10.36 -10.28
CA ASP A 46 -2.44 10.96 -10.59
C ASP A 46 -2.93 11.85 -9.45
N LYS A 47 -2.78 11.39 -8.21
CA LYS A 47 -3.15 12.20 -7.04
C LYS A 47 -2.27 13.44 -6.91
N ASN A 48 -0.96 13.31 -7.18
CA ASN A 48 -0.06 14.46 -7.16
C ASN A 48 -0.42 15.51 -8.21
N HIS A 49 -0.89 15.05 -9.36
CA HIS A 49 -1.35 15.98 -10.39
C HIS A 49 -2.49 16.85 -9.87
N ASP A 50 -3.42 16.25 -9.13
CA ASP A 50 -4.60 16.94 -8.62
C ASP A 50 -4.32 17.82 -7.40
N TYR A 51 -3.46 17.35 -6.49
CA TYR A 51 -3.26 17.98 -5.18
C TYR A 51 -1.89 18.62 -5.02
N GLY A 52 -1.04 18.58 -6.06
CA GLY A 52 0.34 18.99 -5.93
C GLY A 52 1.10 18.02 -5.03
N GLU A 53 2.18 18.47 -4.44
CA GLU A 53 3.01 17.63 -3.57
C GLU A 53 2.73 17.94 -2.09
N ALA A 54 1.45 17.96 -1.71
CA ALA A 54 1.05 18.28 -0.34
C ALA A 54 1.70 17.35 0.69
N TRP A 55 2.01 16.11 0.29
CA TRP A 55 2.67 15.15 1.17
C TRP A 55 4.05 15.63 1.65
N ARG A 56 4.68 16.56 0.95
CA ARG A 56 6.00 17.06 1.36
C ARG A 56 5.95 17.87 2.65
N ASP A 57 4.79 18.40 2.99
CA ASP A 57 4.63 19.17 4.22
C ASP A 57 4.23 18.30 5.43
N MET A 58 4.06 17.01 5.22
CA MET A 58 3.64 16.10 6.29
C MET A 58 4.83 15.62 7.11
N SER A 59 4.59 15.42 8.41
CA SER A 59 5.60 14.87 9.32
C SER A 59 5.63 13.34 9.27
N GLN A 60 6.73 12.75 9.74
CA GLN A 60 6.81 11.30 9.89
C GLN A 60 5.72 10.76 10.79
N GLU A 61 5.39 11.49 11.85
CA GLU A 61 4.31 11.13 12.76
C GLU A 61 2.97 11.08 12.05
N SER A 62 2.70 12.04 11.17
CA SER A 62 1.48 12.05 10.37
C SER A 62 1.38 10.84 9.47
N TYR A 63 2.47 10.45 8.83
CA TYR A 63 2.46 9.24 8.00
C TYR A 63 2.19 7.99 8.82
N ALA A 64 2.81 7.88 9.99
CA ALA A 64 2.57 6.74 10.88
C ALA A 64 1.09 6.65 11.27
N ASP A 65 0.48 7.78 11.60
CA ASP A 65 -0.93 7.84 11.98
C ASP A 65 -1.83 7.43 10.82
N LEU A 66 -1.55 7.91 9.61
CA LEU A 66 -2.33 7.56 8.42
C LEU A 66 -2.22 6.07 8.10
N ILE A 67 -1.02 5.52 8.18
CA ILE A 67 -0.80 4.09 7.95
C ILE A 67 -1.58 3.28 8.98
N LEU A 68 -1.52 3.67 10.25
CA LEU A 68 -2.25 2.98 11.31
C LEU A 68 -3.74 3.02 11.07
N MET A 69 -4.29 4.17 10.66
CA MET A 69 -5.71 4.29 10.33
C MET A 69 -6.12 3.33 9.22
N LYS A 70 -5.30 3.23 8.18
CA LYS A 70 -5.59 2.31 7.07
C LYS A 70 -5.52 0.86 7.49
N LEU A 71 -4.58 0.51 8.36
CA LEU A 71 -4.50 -0.85 8.91
C LEU A 71 -5.72 -1.18 9.76
N MET A 72 -6.16 -0.25 10.58
CA MET A 72 -7.36 -0.45 11.41
C MET A 72 -8.61 -0.61 10.56
N ARG A 73 -8.72 0.17 9.49
CA ARG A 73 -9.84 0.04 8.58
C ARG A 73 -9.83 -1.31 7.87
N THR A 74 -8.67 -1.76 7.43
CA THR A 74 -8.53 -3.10 6.81
C THR A 74 -8.97 -4.17 7.81
N ARG A 75 -8.57 -4.05 9.07
CA ARG A 75 -8.98 -4.98 10.12
C ARG A 75 -10.49 -4.99 10.29
N GLN A 76 -11.14 -3.82 10.28
CA GLN A 76 -12.60 -3.73 10.39
C GLN A 76 -13.29 -4.45 9.23
N ILE A 77 -12.80 -4.24 8.01
CA ILE A 77 -13.37 -4.89 6.83
C ILE A 77 -13.28 -6.40 6.95
N LEU A 78 -12.12 -6.91 7.38
CA LEU A 78 -11.91 -8.34 7.57
C LEU A 78 -12.77 -8.91 8.69
N THR A 79 -12.95 -8.16 9.78
CA THR A 79 -13.79 -8.57 10.91
C THR A 79 -15.25 -8.71 10.49
N ASN A 80 -15.69 -7.89 9.54
CA ASN A 80 -17.05 -7.98 8.99
C ASN A 80 -17.14 -9.00 7.86
N ASP A 81 -16.29 -10.02 7.88
CA ASP A 81 -16.20 -11.11 6.91
C ASP A 81 -15.73 -10.69 5.52
N GLY A 82 -15.34 -9.47 5.35
CA GLY A 82 -14.86 -8.96 4.07
C GLY A 82 -15.88 -9.04 2.94
N LYS A 83 -17.16 -9.21 3.29
CA LYS A 83 -18.18 -9.56 2.31
C LYS A 83 -18.43 -8.53 1.24
N THR A 84 -18.39 -7.29 1.62
CA THR A 84 -18.90 -6.27 0.73
C THR A 84 -17.84 -5.51 0.00
N LEU A 85 -16.61 -5.57 0.45
CA LEU A 85 -15.68 -4.54 0.05
C LEU A 85 -14.27 -5.05 -0.14
N ILE A 86 -14.13 -6.35 -0.40
CA ILE A 86 -12.80 -6.92 -0.60
C ILE A 86 -12.07 -6.15 -1.68
N SER A 87 -12.71 -5.89 -2.83
CA SER A 87 -12.08 -5.19 -3.92
C SER A 87 -12.00 -3.68 -3.70
N GLU A 88 -13.01 -3.09 -3.04
CA GLU A 88 -13.09 -1.64 -2.93
C GLU A 88 -12.41 -1.08 -1.69
N GLY A 89 -12.25 -1.89 -0.66
CA GLY A 89 -11.74 -1.42 0.62
C GLY A 89 -10.32 -1.85 0.91
N ILE A 90 -10.06 -3.15 0.86
CA ILE A 90 -8.79 -3.69 1.32
C ILE A 90 -7.65 -3.35 0.36
N ASP A 91 -7.86 -3.54 -0.94
CA ASP A 91 -6.85 -3.24 -1.93
C ASP A 91 -6.49 -1.75 -1.96
N ALA A 92 -7.48 -0.88 -1.92
CA ALA A 92 -7.24 0.56 -1.90
C ALA A 92 -6.48 0.97 -0.64
N ASN A 93 -6.80 0.37 0.51
CA ASN A 93 -6.08 0.65 1.75
C ASN A 93 -4.62 0.19 1.66
N PHE A 94 -4.34 -0.95 1.06
CA PHE A 94 -2.95 -1.40 0.87
C PHE A 94 -2.17 -0.47 -0.07
N VAL A 95 -2.79 0.00 -1.14
CA VAL A 95 -2.15 0.97 -2.04
C VAL A 95 -1.82 2.26 -1.29
N ASP A 96 -2.74 2.76 -0.48
CA ASP A 96 -2.50 3.96 0.30
C ASP A 96 -1.37 3.77 1.32
N ILE A 97 -1.36 2.63 2.03
CA ILE A 97 -0.28 2.32 2.98
C ILE A 97 1.06 2.29 2.28
N LEU A 98 1.13 1.64 1.12
CA LEU A 98 2.34 1.57 0.32
C LEU A 98 2.84 2.98 -0.03
N ASN A 99 1.96 3.83 -0.52
CA ASN A 99 2.34 5.17 -0.95
C ASN A 99 2.75 6.07 0.22
N TYR A 100 2.06 6.00 1.36
CA TYR A 100 2.47 6.74 2.54
C TYR A 100 3.85 6.31 3.02
N ALA A 101 4.12 5.01 2.99
CA ALA A 101 5.44 4.50 3.40
C ALA A 101 6.53 4.97 2.44
N VAL A 102 6.25 5.02 1.14
CA VAL A 102 7.20 5.55 0.15
C VAL A 102 7.46 7.04 0.40
N PHE A 103 6.44 7.83 0.65
CA PHE A 103 6.61 9.26 0.95
C PHE A 103 7.48 9.44 2.20
N ALA A 104 7.22 8.67 3.24
CA ALA A 104 8.00 8.73 4.46
C ALA A 104 9.49 8.43 4.19
N LEU A 105 9.76 7.41 3.38
CA LEU A 105 11.14 7.06 3.03
C LEU A 105 11.82 8.14 2.20
N ILE A 106 11.10 8.75 1.26
CA ILE A 106 11.64 9.85 0.46
C ILE A 106 12.06 11.00 1.37
N GLN A 107 11.19 11.38 2.31
CA GLN A 107 11.49 12.48 3.23
C GLN A 107 12.68 12.15 4.14
N ILE A 108 12.78 10.92 4.62
CA ILE A 108 13.94 10.49 5.41
C ILE A 108 15.21 10.62 4.58
N GLY A 109 15.17 10.17 3.33
CA GLY A 109 16.30 10.28 2.41
C GLY A 109 16.70 11.71 2.12
N GLU A 110 15.75 12.66 2.22
CA GLU A 110 15.99 14.09 2.04
C GLU A 110 16.42 14.78 3.34
N GLY A 111 16.60 14.01 4.42
CA GLY A 111 17.02 14.56 5.71
C GLY A 111 15.89 15.14 6.55
N LYS A 112 14.64 14.92 6.18
CA LYS A 112 13.48 15.41 6.93
C LYS A 112 12.96 14.30 7.83
N HIS A 113 12.88 14.58 9.09
CA HIS A 113 12.35 13.67 10.07
C HIS A 113 11.18 14.31 10.82
#